data_121f8e1609bab0528571e7ce58d771db
#
_entry.id   121f8e1609bab0528571e7ce58d771db
#
_cell.length_a   1.000
_cell.length_b   1.000
_cell.length_c   1.000
_cell.angle_alpha   90.00
_cell.angle_beta   90.00
_cell.angle_gamma   90.00
#
_symmetry.space_group_name_H-M   'P 1'
#
loop_
_entity.id
_entity.type
_entity.pdbx_description
1 polymer ?
#
loop_
_entity_poly.entity_id
_entity_poly.type
_entity_poly.pdbx_seq_one_letter_code
_entity_poly.pdbx_strand_id
1 'polypeptide(L)'
;TLDWFVIHHTQCGMATLNDEIIGELLEEDLETSIFEDGVWKNPDRVTSDNTKEGSDAGKSIHWHTISDLQESVSGDMKKIKNHPLVPSHINIYGFIFDVKTGSLIPVK
;
A
#
# COMPACT_ATOMS: atom_id res chain seq x y z
N THR A 1 19.72 -3.36 19.50
CA THR A 1 18.43 -2.66 19.42
C THR A 1 17.40 -3.43 20.23
N LEU A 2 16.70 -2.75 21.14
CA LEU A 2 15.69 -3.37 22.01
C LEU A 2 14.26 -3.01 21.60
N ASP A 3 14.09 -1.91 20.86
CA ASP A 3 12.79 -1.38 20.51
C ASP A 3 12.68 -1.17 18.99
N TRP A 4 11.64 -1.72 18.38
CA TRP A 4 11.32 -1.55 16.97
C TRP A 4 9.99 -0.85 16.85
N PHE A 5 9.90 0.06 15.90
CA PHE A 5 8.71 0.87 15.64
C PHE A 5 8.18 0.58 14.25
N VAL A 6 6.90 0.26 14.17
CA VAL A 6 6.15 0.14 12.91
C VAL A 6 5.32 1.41 12.78
N ILE A 7 5.64 2.23 11.78
CA ILE A 7 4.96 3.51 11.60
C ILE A 7 4.39 3.57 10.18
N HIS A 8 3.08 3.60 10.09
CA HIS A 8 2.39 3.93 8.85
C HIS A 8 1.93 5.39 8.91
N HIS A 9 1.52 5.96 7.77
CA HIS A 9 1.11 7.35 7.73
C HIS A 9 -0.28 7.49 7.10
N THR A 10 -0.98 8.56 7.47
CA THR A 10 -2.25 8.94 6.85
C THR A 10 -2.02 9.39 5.40
N GLN A 11 -3.07 9.38 4.59
CA GLN A 11 -3.03 9.78 3.18
C GLN A 11 -2.02 8.98 2.33
N CYS A 12 -1.81 7.72 2.68
CA CYS A 12 -0.95 6.82 1.91
C CYS A 12 -1.61 6.49 0.57
N GLY A 13 -0.85 6.60 -0.53
CA GLY A 13 -1.33 6.23 -1.87
C GLY A 13 -1.80 4.77 -1.95
N MET A 14 -1.15 3.87 -1.24
CA MET A 14 -1.53 2.45 -1.19
C MET A 14 -2.86 2.20 -0.48
N ALA A 15 -3.40 3.16 0.25
CA ALA A 15 -4.74 3.10 0.83
C ALA A 15 -5.85 3.53 -0.15
N THR A 16 -5.48 4.06 -1.32
CA THR A 16 -6.41 4.47 -2.38
C THR A 16 -6.54 3.44 -3.50
N LEU A 17 -5.81 2.34 -3.40
CA LEU A 17 -5.73 1.27 -4.38
C LEU A 17 -6.11 -0.08 -3.75
N ASN A 18 -6.49 -1.03 -4.58
CA ASN A 18 -6.54 -2.44 -4.24
C ASN A 18 -5.90 -3.26 -5.37
N ASP A 19 -5.71 -4.55 -5.14
CA ASP A 19 -5.04 -5.42 -6.11
C ASP A 19 -5.78 -5.51 -7.44
N GLU A 20 -7.12 -5.48 -7.41
CA GLU A 20 -7.95 -5.50 -8.60
C GLU A 20 -7.76 -4.25 -9.46
N ILE A 21 -7.80 -3.08 -8.85
CA ILE A 21 -7.59 -1.79 -9.56
C ILE A 21 -6.20 -1.74 -10.17
N ILE A 22 -5.17 -2.13 -9.43
CA ILE A 22 -3.80 -2.15 -9.95
C ILE A 22 -3.68 -3.12 -11.13
N GLY A 23 -4.24 -4.31 -11.00
CA GLY A 23 -4.23 -5.31 -12.06
C GLY A 23 -4.91 -4.82 -13.34
N GLU A 24 -6.06 -4.14 -13.24
CA GLU A 24 -6.78 -3.57 -14.36
C GLU A 24 -6.00 -2.44 -15.04
N LEU A 25 -5.42 -1.52 -14.25
CA LEU A 25 -4.63 -0.42 -14.79
C LEU A 25 -3.40 -0.93 -15.57
N LEU A 26 -2.72 -1.95 -15.05
CA LEU A 26 -1.55 -2.54 -15.71
C LEU A 26 -1.90 -3.37 -16.95
N GLU A 27 -3.07 -3.99 -16.97
CA GLU A 27 -3.57 -4.68 -18.16
C GLU A 27 -3.87 -3.70 -19.29
N GLU A 28 -4.35 -2.52 -18.94
CA GLU A 28 -4.69 -1.48 -19.90
C GLU A 28 -3.46 -0.77 -20.44
N ASP A 29 -2.51 -0.42 -19.56
CA ASP A 29 -1.32 0.35 -19.92
C ASP A 29 -0.22 0.15 -18.90
N LEU A 30 1.03 0.08 -19.34
CA LEU A 30 2.20 -0.01 -18.46
C LEU A 30 2.83 1.36 -18.12
N GLU A 31 2.27 2.46 -18.63
CA GLU A 31 2.75 3.79 -18.27
C GLU A 31 2.14 4.30 -16.96
N THR A 32 2.55 5.48 -16.57
CA THR A 32 2.15 6.06 -15.29
C THR A 32 0.67 6.41 -15.26
N SER A 33 -0.06 5.83 -14.33
CA SER A 33 -1.44 6.20 -14.02
C SER A 33 -1.51 7.55 -13.30
N ILE A 34 -2.64 8.21 -13.40
CA ILE A 34 -2.93 9.46 -12.71
C ILE A 34 -4.05 9.27 -11.70
N PHE A 35 -4.00 10.04 -10.60
CA PHE A 35 -5.07 10.11 -9.61
C PHE A 35 -5.83 11.42 -9.78
N GLU A 36 -7.10 11.32 -10.19
CA GLU A 36 -7.94 12.47 -10.49
C GLU A 36 -9.37 12.21 -10.03
N ASP A 37 -9.96 13.19 -9.36
CA ASP A 37 -11.33 13.11 -8.82
C ASP A 37 -11.57 11.88 -7.93
N GLY A 38 -10.58 11.48 -7.12
CA GLY A 38 -10.66 10.34 -6.22
C GLY A 38 -10.52 8.97 -6.89
N VAL A 39 -10.15 8.93 -8.17
CA VAL A 39 -10.03 7.68 -8.95
C VAL A 39 -8.68 7.59 -9.64
N TRP A 40 -8.09 6.41 -9.60
CA TRP A 40 -6.92 6.09 -10.42
C TRP A 40 -7.34 5.70 -11.81
N LYS A 41 -6.73 6.30 -12.81
CA LYS A 41 -6.98 6.00 -14.23
C LYS A 41 -5.71 6.17 -15.05
N ASN A 42 -5.66 5.50 -16.18
CA ASN A 42 -4.63 5.75 -17.16
C ASN A 42 -4.97 7.01 -17.97
N PRO A 43 -3.95 7.77 -18.40
CA PRO A 43 -4.19 8.91 -19.29
C PRO A 43 -4.84 8.47 -20.60
N ASP A 44 -5.75 9.31 -21.12
CA ASP A 44 -6.34 9.07 -22.43
C ASP A 44 -5.25 9.13 -23.49
N ARG A 45 -5.11 8.04 -24.22
CA ARG A 45 -4.19 7.96 -25.36
C ARG A 45 -4.97 7.94 -26.66
N VAL A 46 -4.55 8.77 -27.58
CA VAL A 46 -4.98 8.67 -28.97
C VAL A 46 -4.07 7.66 -29.66
N THR A 47 -4.41 6.38 -29.52
CA THR A 47 -3.76 5.31 -30.29
C THR A 47 -4.62 4.97 -31.50
N SER A 48 -3.98 4.72 -32.63
CA SER A 48 -4.67 4.48 -33.90
C SER A 48 -5.32 3.09 -34.01
N ASP A 49 -5.14 2.20 -33.04
CA ASP A 49 -5.51 0.79 -33.14
C ASP A 49 -6.21 0.17 -31.91
N ASN A 50 -6.52 0.95 -30.88
CA ASN A 50 -7.21 0.47 -29.66
C ASN A 50 -6.60 -0.79 -29.02
N THR A 51 -5.32 -1.06 -29.24
CA THR A 51 -4.66 -2.19 -28.60
C THR A 51 -4.25 -1.84 -27.18
N LYS A 52 -4.56 -2.74 -26.27
CA LYS A 52 -4.05 -2.65 -24.89
C LYS A 52 -2.56 -2.90 -24.90
N GLU A 53 -1.77 -1.93 -24.47
CA GLU A 53 -0.31 -2.02 -24.38
C GLU A 53 0.18 -2.52 -23.01
N GLY A 54 -0.73 -3.05 -22.21
CA GLY A 54 -0.45 -3.51 -20.86
C GLY A 54 -0.15 -5.00 -20.76
N SER A 55 -0.19 -5.49 -19.54
CA SER A 55 0.03 -6.89 -19.20
C SER A 55 -0.94 -7.35 -18.12
N ASP A 56 -1.45 -8.57 -18.24
CA ASP A 56 -2.29 -9.20 -17.21
C ASP A 56 -1.48 -9.78 -16.04
N ALA A 57 -0.15 -9.76 -16.13
CA ALA A 57 0.73 -10.31 -15.09
C ALA A 57 0.55 -9.63 -13.72
N GLY A 58 0.12 -8.37 -13.71
CA GLY A 58 -0.15 -7.63 -12.46
C GLY A 58 -1.31 -8.19 -11.64
N LYS A 59 -2.22 -8.94 -12.26
CA LYS A 59 -3.37 -9.55 -11.57
C LYS A 59 -3.01 -10.68 -10.61
N SER A 60 -1.86 -11.28 -10.79
CA SER A 60 -1.35 -12.36 -9.92
C SER A 60 -0.40 -11.87 -8.82
N ILE A 61 -0.15 -10.58 -8.75
CA ILE A 61 0.76 -9.98 -7.77
C ILE A 61 -0.04 -9.47 -6.57
N HIS A 62 0.46 -9.75 -5.37
CA HIS A 62 -0.04 -9.14 -4.14
C HIS A 62 0.69 -7.83 -3.89
N TRP A 63 0.00 -6.71 -4.07
CA TRP A 63 0.59 -5.38 -4.07
C TRP A 63 0.70 -4.73 -2.69
N HIS A 64 0.24 -5.42 -1.64
CA HIS A 64 0.26 -4.93 -0.25
C HIS A 64 -0.48 -3.59 -0.07
N THR A 65 -1.65 -3.46 -0.70
CA THR A 65 -2.53 -2.31 -0.51
C THR A 65 -3.10 -2.28 0.90
N ILE A 66 -3.52 -1.11 1.35
CA ILE A 66 -3.99 -0.89 2.71
C ILE A 66 -5.48 -0.59 2.68
N SER A 67 -6.30 -1.50 3.21
CA SER A 67 -7.76 -1.29 3.36
C SER A 67 -8.12 -0.60 4.68
N ASP A 68 -7.39 -0.91 5.73
CA ASP A 68 -7.52 -0.29 7.05
C ASP A 68 -6.14 -0.01 7.62
N LEU A 69 -5.87 1.25 7.91
CA LEU A 69 -4.53 1.69 8.32
C LEU A 69 -4.15 1.13 9.71
N GLN A 70 -5.10 1.10 10.63
CA GLN A 70 -4.86 0.59 11.99
C GLN A 70 -4.63 -0.93 11.99
N GLU A 71 -5.44 -1.67 11.23
CA GLU A 71 -5.25 -3.11 11.05
C GLU A 71 -3.94 -3.43 10.34
N SER A 72 -3.53 -2.61 9.40
CA SER A 72 -2.25 -2.78 8.69
C SER A 72 -1.07 -2.68 9.65
N VAL A 73 -1.04 -1.65 10.49
CA VAL A 73 0.01 -1.50 11.52
C VAL A 73 -0.01 -2.67 12.50
N SER A 74 -1.18 -3.00 13.03
CA SER A 74 -1.35 -4.11 13.98
C SER A 74 -0.94 -5.45 13.37
N GLY A 75 -1.29 -5.70 12.12
CA GLY A 75 -0.88 -6.90 11.39
C GLY A 75 0.61 -7.01 11.21
N ASP A 76 1.28 -5.94 10.86
CA ASP A 76 2.73 -5.91 10.69
C ASP A 76 3.46 -6.10 12.03
N MET A 77 2.96 -5.48 13.11
CA MET A 77 3.49 -5.73 14.46
C MET A 77 3.42 -7.22 14.82
N LYS A 78 2.30 -7.87 14.54
CA LYS A 78 2.13 -9.32 14.81
C LYS A 78 3.06 -10.17 13.96
N LYS A 79 3.23 -9.85 12.68
CA LYS A 79 4.16 -10.56 11.80
C LYS A 79 5.59 -10.49 12.32
N ILE A 80 6.04 -9.30 12.72
CA ILE A 80 7.38 -9.11 13.27
C ILE A 80 7.53 -9.87 14.59
N LYS A 81 6.59 -9.70 15.50
CA LYS A 81 6.64 -10.34 16.83
C LYS A 81 6.68 -11.86 16.76
N ASN A 82 5.98 -12.44 15.79
CA ASN A 82 5.88 -13.90 15.63
C ASN A 82 6.93 -14.46 14.66
N HIS A 83 7.76 -13.61 14.09
CA HIS A 83 8.75 -14.07 13.11
C HIS A 83 9.86 -14.86 13.81
N PRO A 84 10.20 -16.07 13.32
CA PRO A 84 11.18 -16.95 14.00
C PRO A 84 12.59 -16.38 14.07
N LEU A 85 12.94 -15.41 13.24
CA LEU A 85 14.25 -14.76 13.26
C LEU A 85 14.29 -13.46 14.06
N VAL A 86 13.18 -13.05 14.66
CA VAL A 86 13.11 -11.87 15.54
C VAL A 86 13.23 -12.34 16.99
N PRO A 87 14.25 -11.88 17.74
CA PRO A 87 14.40 -12.26 19.12
C PRO A 87 13.20 -11.85 19.98
N SER A 88 12.79 -12.73 20.88
CA SER A 88 11.59 -12.53 21.72
C SER A 88 11.68 -11.34 22.68
N HIS A 89 12.89 -10.86 22.98
CA HIS A 89 13.09 -9.73 23.87
C HIS A 89 12.92 -8.36 23.18
N ILE A 90 12.74 -8.34 21.86
CA ILE A 90 12.51 -7.08 21.12
C ILE A 90 11.09 -6.59 21.40
N ASN A 91 10.98 -5.35 21.83
CA ASN A 91 9.69 -4.67 21.99
C ASN A 91 9.23 -4.11 20.64
N ILE A 92 7.99 -4.36 20.29
CA ILE A 92 7.40 -3.89 19.02
C ILE A 92 6.31 -2.87 19.33
N TYR A 93 6.44 -1.68 18.79
CA TYR A 93 5.49 -0.58 18.93
C TYR A 93 4.92 -0.20 17.58
N GLY A 94 3.64 0.14 17.54
CA GLY A 94 2.96 0.58 16.33
C GLY A 94 2.39 1.97 16.46
N PHE A 95 2.52 2.76 15.40
CA PHE A 95 1.99 4.11 15.33
C PHE A 95 1.44 4.43 13.94
N ILE A 96 0.50 5.36 13.92
CA ILE A 96 0.08 6.04 12.70
C ILE A 96 0.57 7.49 12.79
N PHE A 97 1.34 7.90 11.81
CA PHE A 97 1.78 9.28 11.67
C PHE A 97 0.73 10.08 10.88
N ASP A 98 0.16 11.10 11.52
CA ASP A 98 -0.75 12.02 10.85
C ASP A 98 0.04 13.08 10.10
N VAL A 99 0.03 13.03 8.78
CA VAL A 99 0.82 13.93 7.93
C VAL A 99 0.33 15.38 7.96
N LYS A 100 -0.91 15.63 8.41
CA LYS A 100 -1.45 16.99 8.54
C LYS A 100 -1.02 17.67 9.83
N THR A 101 -0.97 16.93 10.93
CA THR A 101 -0.70 17.47 12.28
C THR A 101 0.71 17.17 12.76
N GLY A 102 1.39 16.17 12.18
CA GLY A 102 2.68 15.67 12.69
C GLY A 102 2.56 14.82 13.95
N SER A 103 1.35 14.42 14.32
CA SER A 103 1.11 13.60 15.51
C SER A 103 1.39 12.12 15.24
N LEU A 104 1.95 11.43 16.25
CA LEU A 104 2.03 9.98 16.29
C LEU A 104 0.91 9.42 17.14
N ILE A 105 0.07 8.59 16.54
CA ILE A 105 -1.09 7.97 17.17
C ILE A 105 -0.74 6.51 17.47
N PRO A 106 -0.68 6.09 18.74
CA PRO A 106 -0.32 4.72 19.07
C PRO A 106 -1.39 3.71 18.62
N VAL A 107 -0.92 2.56 18.15
CA VAL A 107 -1.74 1.42 17.76
C VAL A 107 -1.39 0.23 18.65
N LYS A 108 -2.42 -0.41 19.16
CA LYS A 108 -2.26 -1.59 20.03
C LYS A 108 -2.33 -2.90 19.23
#